data_f1cde6d31e0fd168e43bcffcfdaf2e0d
#
_entry.id   f1cde6d31e0fd168e43bcffcfdaf2e0d
#
_cell.length_a   1.000
_cell.length_b   1.000
_cell.length_c   1.000
_cell.angle_alpha   90.00
_cell.angle_beta   90.00
_cell.angle_gamma   90.00
#
_symmetry.space_group_name_H-M   'P 1'
#
loop_
_entity.id
_entity.type
_entity.pdbx_description
1 polymer ?
#
loop_
_entity_poly.entity_id
_entity_poly.type
_entity_poly.pdbx_seq_one_letter_code
_entity_poly.pdbx_strand_id
1 'polypeptide(L)'
;MSVMTQRNTSNTVLVVIGVVIALLVVVAVVFALQPPTQFDPTTPEGTAQGYFEAINESDEDLAQTFMTDHLRLACDGEWWFYERGSADRVVITDTSIDGDTARVKVNISVSYGDGPFDGGSYDEDETLTMEHKGEFWLISKPAWPMDPYACGERGG
;
A
#
# COMPACT_ATOMS: atom_id res chain seq x y z
N MET A 1 39.36 53.07 -25.79
CA MET A 1 39.59 51.84 -24.96
C MET A 1 38.33 51.54 -24.22
N SER A 2 37.51 50.61 -24.77
CA SER A 2 36.27 50.20 -24.14
C SER A 2 36.54 48.87 -23.47
N VAL A 3 36.59 48.87 -22.15
CA VAL A 3 36.65 47.61 -21.36
C VAL A 3 35.23 47.07 -21.21
N MET A 4 34.93 45.99 -21.94
CA MET A 4 33.67 45.29 -21.85
C MET A 4 33.54 44.61 -20.48
N THR A 5 32.56 45.05 -19.72
CA THR A 5 32.10 44.43 -18.48
C THR A 5 31.24 43.20 -18.82
N GLN A 6 31.87 42.05 -19.12
CA GLN A 6 31.19 40.82 -19.51
C GLN A 6 31.27 39.74 -18.39
N ARG A 7 31.22 40.13 -17.13
CA ARG A 7 31.48 39.19 -16.03
C ARG A 7 30.30 38.90 -15.10
N ASN A 8 29.15 39.55 -15.29
CA ASN A 8 28.09 39.48 -14.29
C ASN A 8 26.95 38.50 -14.65
N THR A 9 26.75 38.22 -15.93
CA THR A 9 25.61 37.41 -16.36
C THR A 9 25.76 35.92 -16.00
N SER A 10 26.99 35.38 -16.08
CA SER A 10 27.27 33.98 -15.76
C SER A 10 27.06 33.65 -14.28
N ASN A 11 27.51 34.57 -13.40
CA ASN A 11 27.32 34.36 -11.95
C ASN A 11 25.85 34.45 -11.52
N THR A 12 25.07 35.33 -12.14
CA THR A 12 23.64 35.48 -11.87
C THR A 12 22.90 34.21 -12.29
N VAL A 13 23.23 33.63 -13.45
CA VAL A 13 22.64 32.38 -13.92
C VAL A 13 22.96 31.21 -12.97
N LEU A 14 24.19 31.10 -12.51
CA LEU A 14 24.60 30.08 -11.55
C LEU A 14 23.87 30.21 -10.20
N VAL A 15 23.70 31.45 -9.71
CA VAL A 15 22.95 31.71 -8.48
C VAL A 15 21.47 31.31 -8.65
N VAL A 16 20.85 31.68 -9.77
CA VAL A 16 19.45 31.32 -10.04
C VAL A 16 19.27 29.79 -10.11
N ILE A 17 20.15 29.08 -10.82
CA ILE A 17 20.15 27.63 -10.89
C ILE A 17 20.31 27.03 -9.49
N GLY A 18 21.23 27.52 -8.68
CA GLY A 18 21.46 27.07 -7.31
C GLY A 18 20.21 27.23 -6.42
N VAL A 19 19.54 28.37 -6.52
CA VAL A 19 18.29 28.63 -5.79
C VAL A 19 17.18 27.69 -6.24
N VAL A 20 17.02 27.45 -7.54
CA VAL A 20 16.01 26.51 -8.07
C VAL A 20 16.27 25.08 -7.57
N ILE A 21 17.52 24.63 -7.64
CA ILE A 21 17.88 23.29 -7.13
C ILE A 21 17.60 23.20 -5.62
N ALA A 22 17.96 24.21 -4.84
CA ALA A 22 17.70 24.22 -3.40
C ALA A 22 16.21 24.16 -3.10
N LEU A 23 15.37 24.89 -3.83
CA LEU A 23 13.92 24.82 -3.69
C LEU A 23 13.36 23.44 -4.04
N LEU A 24 13.83 22.81 -5.12
CA LEU A 24 13.41 21.46 -5.50
C LEU A 24 13.80 20.44 -4.44
N VAL A 25 14.99 20.55 -3.85
CA VAL A 25 15.41 19.67 -2.75
C VAL A 25 14.51 19.85 -1.53
N VAL A 26 14.18 21.09 -1.14
CA VAL A 26 13.28 21.35 -0.02
C VAL A 26 11.90 20.76 -0.28
N VAL A 27 11.35 20.94 -1.46
CA VAL A 27 10.04 20.34 -1.85
C VAL A 27 10.10 18.83 -1.79
N ALA A 28 11.16 18.21 -2.33
CA ALA A 28 11.32 16.76 -2.29
C ALA A 28 11.40 16.22 -0.84
N VAL A 29 12.13 16.91 0.03
CA VAL A 29 12.23 16.54 1.46
C VAL A 29 10.87 16.67 2.16
N VAL A 30 10.12 17.74 1.89
CA VAL A 30 8.78 17.92 2.49
C VAL A 30 7.85 16.78 2.06
N PHE A 31 7.84 16.38 0.79
CA PHE A 31 7.03 15.25 0.32
C PHE A 31 7.51 13.91 0.91
N ALA A 32 8.81 13.71 1.08
CA ALA A 32 9.37 12.49 1.65
C ALA A 32 9.09 12.35 3.16
N LEU A 33 8.84 13.45 3.86
CA LEU A 33 8.54 13.46 5.30
C LEU A 33 7.04 13.48 5.59
N GLN A 34 6.17 13.46 4.58
CA GLN A 34 4.73 13.36 4.83
C GLN A 34 4.42 11.95 5.35
N PRO A 35 3.73 11.83 6.50
CA PRO A 35 3.28 10.53 6.97
C PRO A 35 2.31 9.94 5.94
N PRO A 36 2.28 8.60 5.79
CA PRO A 36 1.29 7.95 4.95
C PRO A 36 -0.12 8.35 5.41
N THR A 37 -1.05 8.44 4.45
CA THR A 37 -2.45 8.70 4.75
C THR A 37 -2.97 7.58 5.65
N GLN A 38 -3.43 7.93 6.84
CA GLN A 38 -4.09 6.99 7.74
C GLN A 38 -5.60 7.12 7.60
N PHE A 39 -6.26 6.02 7.32
CA PHE A 39 -7.71 5.95 7.29
C PHE A 39 -8.28 5.71 8.68
N ASP A 40 -9.54 6.10 8.89
CA ASP A 40 -10.24 5.81 10.14
C ASP A 40 -10.42 4.28 10.27
N PRO A 41 -10.00 3.66 11.40
CA PRO A 41 -10.11 2.21 11.59
C PRO A 41 -11.53 1.65 11.53
N THR A 42 -12.55 2.52 11.66
CA THR A 42 -13.96 2.14 11.57
C THR A 42 -14.49 2.13 10.14
N THR A 43 -13.68 2.49 9.16
CA THR A 43 -14.03 2.50 7.73
C THR A 43 -13.52 1.23 7.02
N PRO A 44 -14.11 0.85 5.87
CA PRO A 44 -13.58 -0.24 5.06
C PRO A 44 -12.13 -0.02 4.63
N GLU A 45 -11.77 1.23 4.31
CA GLU A 45 -10.41 1.61 3.93
C GLU A 45 -9.43 1.42 5.09
N GLY A 46 -9.83 1.80 6.31
CA GLY A 46 -9.01 1.62 7.51
C GLY A 46 -8.81 0.15 7.86
N THR A 47 -9.85 -0.66 7.70
CA THR A 47 -9.75 -2.14 7.84
C THR A 47 -8.78 -2.72 6.79
N ALA A 48 -8.88 -2.31 5.52
CA ALA A 48 -7.98 -2.75 4.47
C ALA A 48 -6.53 -2.34 4.78
N GLN A 49 -6.31 -1.09 5.19
CA GLN A 49 -4.99 -0.59 5.56
C GLN A 49 -4.39 -1.40 6.70
N GLY A 50 -5.11 -1.57 7.81
CA GLY A 50 -4.63 -2.33 8.96
C GLY A 50 -4.32 -3.80 8.64
N TYR A 51 -5.14 -4.42 7.79
CA TYR A 51 -4.91 -5.78 7.33
C TYR A 51 -3.60 -5.90 6.54
N PHE A 52 -3.35 -5.03 5.56
CA PHE A 52 -2.13 -5.08 4.76
C PHE A 52 -0.89 -4.66 5.56
N GLU A 53 -1.02 -3.75 6.53
CA GLU A 53 0.05 -3.43 7.46
C GLU A 53 0.45 -4.66 8.30
N ALA A 54 -0.53 -5.38 8.86
CA ALA A 54 -0.29 -6.61 9.61
C ALA A 54 0.39 -7.70 8.74
N ILE A 55 -0.07 -7.87 7.49
CA ILE A 55 0.55 -8.78 6.54
C ILE A 55 2.03 -8.43 6.29
N ASN A 56 2.33 -7.16 6.04
CA ASN A 56 3.70 -6.71 5.76
C ASN A 56 4.62 -6.84 6.99
N GLU A 57 4.06 -6.75 8.19
CA GLU A 57 4.78 -6.96 9.45
C GLU A 57 4.90 -8.45 9.83
N SER A 58 4.28 -9.35 9.04
CA SER A 58 4.17 -10.78 9.33
C SER A 58 3.48 -11.05 10.68
N ASP A 59 2.56 -10.17 11.08
CA ASP A 59 1.74 -10.33 12.28
C ASP A 59 0.41 -11.02 11.92
N GLU A 60 0.46 -12.36 11.93
CA GLU A 60 -0.70 -13.20 11.59
C GLU A 60 -1.86 -13.00 12.54
N ASP A 61 -1.57 -12.91 13.84
CA ASP A 61 -2.59 -12.74 14.87
C ASP A 61 -3.34 -11.43 14.66
N LEU A 62 -2.62 -10.36 14.35
CA LEU A 62 -3.23 -9.06 14.05
C LEU A 62 -4.02 -9.11 12.75
N ALA A 63 -3.47 -9.71 11.68
CA ALA A 63 -4.17 -9.84 10.40
C ALA A 63 -5.52 -10.57 10.54
N GLN A 64 -5.56 -11.62 11.37
CA GLN A 64 -6.79 -12.37 11.67
C GLN A 64 -7.86 -11.53 12.37
N THR A 65 -7.49 -10.52 13.14
CA THR A 65 -8.47 -9.65 13.80
C THR A 65 -9.32 -8.85 12.82
N PHE A 66 -8.83 -8.61 11.62
CA PHE A 66 -9.56 -7.91 10.56
C PHE A 66 -10.53 -8.82 9.78
N MET A 67 -10.60 -10.11 10.09
CA MET A 67 -11.42 -11.09 9.36
C MET A 67 -12.67 -11.48 10.11
N THR A 68 -13.69 -11.89 9.37
CA THR A 68 -14.86 -12.54 9.95
C THR A 68 -14.48 -13.88 10.58
N ASP A 69 -15.21 -14.32 11.61
CA ASP A 69 -14.99 -15.61 12.25
C ASP A 69 -15.06 -16.78 11.26
N HIS A 70 -15.98 -16.68 10.28
CA HIS A 70 -16.12 -17.69 9.24
C HIS A 70 -14.84 -17.80 8.39
N LEU A 71 -14.29 -16.66 7.96
CA LEU A 71 -13.07 -16.64 7.16
C LEU A 71 -11.88 -17.14 7.97
N ARG A 72 -11.75 -16.69 9.22
CA ARG A 72 -10.68 -17.11 10.13
C ARG A 72 -10.66 -18.62 10.35
N LEU A 73 -11.84 -19.23 10.61
CA LEU A 73 -11.97 -20.69 10.78
C LEU A 73 -11.74 -21.47 9.49
N ALA A 74 -12.13 -20.92 8.33
CA ALA A 74 -11.88 -21.54 7.05
C ALA A 74 -10.39 -21.52 6.66
N CYS A 75 -9.65 -20.56 7.17
CA CYS A 75 -8.25 -20.34 6.88
C CYS A 75 -7.30 -20.78 8.01
N ASP A 76 -7.74 -21.57 8.97
CA ASP A 76 -6.90 -22.06 10.07
C ASP A 76 -5.86 -23.09 9.55
N GLY A 77 -4.58 -22.69 9.49
CA GLY A 77 -3.47 -23.56 9.06
C GLY A 77 -2.25 -22.82 8.52
N GLU A 78 -1.09 -23.50 8.49
CA GLU A 78 0.25 -22.97 8.13
C GLU A 78 0.42 -22.40 6.70
N TRP A 79 -0.58 -22.40 5.87
CA TRP A 79 -0.51 -21.97 4.46
C TRP A 79 -1.02 -20.54 4.21
N TRP A 80 -1.22 -19.79 5.24
CA TRP A 80 -1.67 -18.41 5.25
C TRP A 80 -0.73 -17.48 4.51
N PHE A 81 0.55 -17.66 4.75
CA PHE A 81 1.60 -16.87 4.17
C PHE A 81 2.27 -17.67 3.07
N TYR A 82 1.80 -17.51 1.88
CA TYR A 82 2.59 -17.95 0.74
C TYR A 82 3.92 -17.19 0.76
N GLU A 83 5.03 -17.92 0.63
CA GLU A 83 6.41 -17.41 0.49
C GLU A 83 6.61 -16.49 -0.75
N ARG A 84 5.60 -15.74 -1.14
CA ARG A 84 5.60 -14.90 -2.35
C ARG A 84 5.72 -13.43 -2.00
N GLY A 85 6.80 -13.06 -1.33
CA GLY A 85 7.18 -11.66 -1.21
C GLY A 85 6.20 -10.80 -0.39
N SER A 86 6.73 -9.76 0.20
CA SER A 86 5.94 -8.67 0.77
C SER A 86 5.36 -7.79 -0.34
N ALA A 87 4.17 -7.25 -0.15
CA ALA A 87 3.70 -6.18 -1.00
C ALA A 87 4.54 -4.93 -0.76
N ASP A 88 5.25 -4.46 -1.78
CA ASP A 88 6.04 -3.24 -1.65
C ASP A 88 5.16 -2.01 -1.51
N ARG A 89 3.98 -2.09 -2.12
CA ARG A 89 3.02 -0.99 -2.12
C ARG A 89 1.60 -1.52 -2.30
N VAL A 90 0.69 -1.00 -1.46
CA VAL A 90 -0.75 -1.22 -1.60
C VAL A 90 -1.43 0.14 -1.72
N VAL A 91 -2.26 0.31 -2.74
CA VAL A 91 -3.02 1.54 -2.98
C VAL A 91 -4.50 1.21 -3.07
N ILE A 92 -5.30 1.81 -2.21
CA ILE A 92 -6.76 1.74 -2.32
C ILE A 92 -7.19 2.60 -3.51
N THR A 93 -7.85 1.99 -4.49
CA THR A 93 -8.23 2.64 -5.75
C THR A 93 -9.72 2.99 -5.80
N ASP A 94 -10.56 2.23 -5.12
CA ASP A 94 -12.00 2.44 -5.08
C ASP A 94 -12.63 1.77 -3.85
N THR A 95 -13.68 2.38 -3.30
CA THR A 95 -14.49 1.79 -2.22
C THR A 95 -15.96 1.97 -2.55
N SER A 96 -16.71 0.87 -2.47
CA SER A 96 -18.15 0.88 -2.62
C SER A 96 -18.82 0.20 -1.44
N ILE A 97 -19.85 0.85 -0.86
CA ILE A 97 -20.61 0.37 0.28
C ILE A 97 -22.06 0.18 -0.17
N ASP A 98 -22.61 -1.01 0.10
CA ASP A 98 -24.01 -1.36 -0.15
C ASP A 98 -24.59 -2.03 1.10
N GLY A 99 -25.30 -1.25 1.90
CA GLY A 99 -25.82 -1.68 3.20
C GLY A 99 -24.69 -2.12 4.15
N ASP A 100 -24.74 -3.36 4.58
CA ASP A 100 -23.74 -3.97 5.49
C ASP A 100 -22.58 -4.66 4.73
N THR A 101 -22.44 -4.43 3.44
CA THR A 101 -21.36 -4.98 2.62
C THR A 101 -20.55 -3.88 1.98
N ALA A 102 -19.22 -3.99 2.05
CA ALA A 102 -18.29 -3.11 1.36
C ALA A 102 -17.38 -3.90 0.42
N ARG A 103 -16.97 -3.26 -0.66
CA ARG A 103 -15.92 -3.73 -1.56
C ARG A 103 -14.85 -2.67 -1.65
N VAL A 104 -13.63 -3.06 -1.32
CA VAL A 104 -12.45 -2.20 -1.40
C VAL A 104 -11.54 -2.75 -2.48
N LYS A 105 -11.34 -1.97 -3.54
CA LYS A 105 -10.37 -2.31 -4.59
C LYS A 105 -9.02 -1.76 -4.24
N VAL A 106 -8.02 -2.59 -4.39
CA VAL A 106 -6.62 -2.27 -4.14
C VAL A 106 -5.78 -2.63 -5.34
N ASN A 107 -4.77 -1.81 -5.61
CA ASN A 107 -3.68 -2.13 -6.52
C ASN A 107 -2.47 -2.48 -5.67
N ILE A 108 -1.92 -3.67 -5.88
CA ILE A 108 -0.82 -4.22 -5.11
C ILE A 108 0.39 -4.35 -6.03
N SER A 109 1.49 -3.68 -5.66
CA SER A 109 2.77 -3.83 -6.37
C SER A 109 3.64 -4.82 -5.60
N VAL A 110 4.13 -5.82 -6.30
CA VAL A 110 4.99 -6.89 -5.76
C VAL A 110 6.29 -6.90 -6.52
N SER A 111 7.43 -6.84 -5.81
CA SER A 111 8.75 -7.05 -6.39
C SER A 111 9.22 -8.48 -6.14
N TYR A 112 9.92 -9.03 -7.09
CA TYR A 112 10.54 -10.34 -6.98
C TYR A 112 12.00 -10.28 -7.46
N GLY A 113 12.87 -11.08 -6.83
CA GLY A 113 14.29 -11.16 -7.13
C GLY A 113 15.17 -10.33 -6.19
N ASP A 114 16.34 -10.89 -5.84
CA ASP A 114 17.25 -10.35 -4.83
C ASP A 114 18.39 -9.50 -5.39
N GLY A 115 18.43 -9.24 -6.70
CA GLY A 115 19.55 -8.59 -7.35
C GLY A 115 19.21 -7.31 -8.11
N PRO A 116 20.17 -6.38 -8.24
CA PRO A 116 19.95 -5.13 -8.97
C PRO A 116 19.72 -5.31 -10.48
N PHE A 117 19.88 -6.53 -11.00
CA PHE A 117 19.70 -6.85 -12.40
C PHE A 117 18.77 -8.03 -12.66
N ASP A 118 18.26 -8.70 -11.62
CA ASP A 118 17.49 -9.94 -11.70
C ASP A 118 16.09 -9.80 -11.09
N GLY A 119 15.71 -8.60 -10.70
CA GLY A 119 14.42 -8.27 -10.10
C GLY A 119 13.43 -7.75 -11.13
N GLY A 120 12.17 -8.13 -10.97
CA GLY A 120 11.02 -7.56 -11.67
C GLY A 120 9.97 -7.12 -10.68
N SER A 121 9.02 -6.32 -11.14
CA SER A 121 7.82 -5.99 -10.38
C SER A 121 6.60 -6.19 -11.25
N TYR A 122 5.48 -6.53 -10.63
CA TYR A 122 4.18 -6.54 -11.28
C TYR A 122 3.14 -5.90 -10.37
N ASP A 123 2.09 -5.36 -10.99
CA ASP A 123 0.95 -4.79 -10.28
C ASP A 123 -0.25 -5.72 -10.47
N GLU A 124 -0.99 -5.93 -9.39
CA GLU A 124 -2.20 -6.74 -9.37
C GLU A 124 -3.36 -5.96 -8.79
N ASP A 125 -4.50 -5.99 -9.48
CA ASP A 125 -5.73 -5.37 -9.00
C ASP A 125 -6.57 -6.41 -8.26
N GLU A 126 -6.81 -6.17 -6.99
CA GLU A 126 -7.51 -7.07 -6.10
C GLU A 126 -8.74 -6.41 -5.47
N THR A 127 -9.66 -7.22 -4.95
CA THR A 127 -10.87 -6.73 -4.29
C THR A 127 -11.11 -7.48 -3.00
N LEU A 128 -11.06 -6.75 -1.88
CA LEU A 128 -11.53 -7.21 -0.58
C LEU A 128 -13.06 -7.05 -0.51
N THR A 129 -13.76 -8.07 -0.04
CA THR A 129 -15.16 -7.94 0.36
C THR A 129 -15.25 -7.96 1.87
N MET A 130 -16.04 -7.04 2.42
CA MET A 130 -16.17 -6.85 3.87
C MET A 130 -17.63 -6.85 4.30
N GLU A 131 -17.87 -7.22 5.55
CA GLU A 131 -19.15 -7.15 6.22
C GLU A 131 -19.07 -6.21 7.42
N HIS A 132 -20.12 -5.41 7.62
CA HIS A 132 -20.26 -4.54 8.77
C HIS A 132 -20.71 -5.34 10.00
N LYS A 133 -19.93 -5.34 11.06
CA LYS A 133 -20.21 -6.03 12.31
C LYS A 133 -20.05 -5.09 13.50
N GLY A 134 -21.17 -4.60 14.02
CA GLY A 134 -21.16 -3.63 15.11
C GLY A 134 -20.62 -2.26 14.66
N GLU A 135 -19.43 -1.89 15.10
CA GLU A 135 -18.78 -0.62 14.75
C GLU A 135 -17.63 -0.82 13.73
N PHE A 136 -17.34 -2.06 13.31
CA PHE A 136 -16.19 -2.39 12.49
C PHE A 136 -16.59 -3.07 11.20
N TRP A 137 -15.73 -2.92 10.20
CA TRP A 137 -15.77 -3.70 8.98
C TRP A 137 -14.83 -4.89 9.12
N LEU A 138 -15.29 -6.09 8.75
CA LEU A 138 -14.49 -7.31 8.77
C LEU A 138 -14.43 -7.93 7.38
N ILE A 139 -13.25 -8.40 6.99
CA ILE A 139 -13.02 -9.03 5.71
C ILE A 139 -13.74 -10.39 5.69
N SER A 140 -14.67 -10.57 4.77
CA SER A 140 -15.40 -11.83 4.53
C SER A 140 -14.87 -12.57 3.31
N LYS A 141 -14.21 -11.85 2.38
CA LYS A 141 -13.48 -12.44 1.26
C LYS A 141 -12.16 -11.71 1.13
N PRO A 142 -11.04 -12.43 1.30
CA PRO A 142 -9.72 -11.84 1.24
C PRO A 142 -9.31 -11.56 -0.20
N ALA A 143 -8.24 -10.78 -0.31
CA ALA A 143 -7.44 -10.58 -1.51
C ALA A 143 -6.03 -11.14 -1.27
N TRP A 144 -5.21 -11.14 -2.32
CA TRP A 144 -3.79 -11.47 -2.17
C TRP A 144 -3.18 -10.82 -0.89
N PRO A 145 -2.29 -11.49 -0.17
CA PRO A 145 -1.59 -12.75 -0.46
C PRO A 145 -2.37 -14.03 -0.09
N MET A 146 -3.60 -13.88 0.37
CA MET A 146 -4.44 -15.02 0.66
C MET A 146 -5.10 -15.53 -0.61
N ASP A 147 -4.95 -16.81 -0.88
CA ASP A 147 -5.71 -17.49 -1.93
C ASP A 147 -7.16 -17.72 -1.45
N PRO A 148 -8.15 -17.00 -2.00
CA PRO A 148 -9.55 -17.17 -1.60
C PRO A 148 -10.09 -18.56 -1.91
N TYR A 149 -9.46 -19.29 -2.83
CA TYR A 149 -9.85 -20.67 -3.17
C TYR A 149 -9.31 -21.68 -2.17
N ALA A 150 -8.14 -21.42 -1.58
CA ALA A 150 -7.58 -22.31 -0.58
C ALA A 150 -8.35 -22.29 0.73
N CYS A 151 -8.99 -21.17 1.09
CA CYS A 151 -9.80 -21.02 2.31
C CYS A 151 -11.26 -21.55 2.18
N GLY A 152 -11.76 -21.76 0.99
CA GLY A 152 -13.19 -22.06 0.76
C GLY A 152 -13.54 -23.50 0.44
N GLU A 153 -12.62 -24.34 0.01
CA GLU A 153 -12.93 -25.66 -0.56
C GLU A 153 -12.82 -26.87 0.41
N ARG A 154 -12.52 -26.65 1.69
CA ARG A 154 -12.44 -27.76 2.67
C ARG A 154 -13.72 -28.01 3.46
N GLY A 155 -14.82 -27.35 3.14
CA GLY A 155 -16.12 -27.44 3.82
C GLY A 155 -17.18 -28.22 3.03
N GLY A 156 -16.80 -29.19 2.20
CA GLY A 156 -17.72 -30.07 1.49
C GLY A 156 -17.57 -31.52 1.90
#